data_8543c90436176f4e0ca26935437c5c2e
#
_entry.id   8543c90436176f4e0ca26935437c5c2e
#
_cell.length_a   1.000
_cell.length_b   1.000
_cell.length_c   1.000
_cell.angle_alpha   90.00
_cell.angle_beta   90.00
_cell.angle_gamma   90.00
#
_symmetry.space_group_name_H-M   'P 1'
#
loop_
_entity.id
_entity.type
_entity.pdbx_description
1 polymer ?
#
loop_
_entity_poly.entity_id
_entity_poly.type
_entity_poly.pdbx_seq_one_letter_code
_entity_poly.pdbx_strand_id
1 'polypeptide(L)'
;VSQDGNYDTSRKIGNIVYLFTSYSIYEALYAQPVYGYQPDLGLRNFESVQESFGKQDSAETQESVAKEFLPKVNGQELACGNVYLGQEAQGGLLISSIDIRQPDQTIDNILICHEGAEIYVTEESVYLYHTNYFYDTNATQIARFALKDGYLDAAGAASVDGVVRDTFAVNEYGDSFRILTTEVRSGEGSNLYLFDRNLKYQ
;
A
#
# COMPACT_ATOMS: atom_id res chain seq x y z
N VAL A 1 16.89 12.77 -4.12
CA VAL A 1 15.92 12.35 -3.08
C VAL A 1 16.49 11.17 -2.34
N SER A 2 16.33 11.15 -1.02
CA SER A 2 16.59 10.01 -0.15
C SER A 2 15.29 9.68 0.62
N GLN A 3 15.01 8.39 0.81
CA GLN A 3 13.89 7.95 1.64
C GLN A 3 14.27 6.71 2.45
N ASP A 4 13.63 6.56 3.60
CA ASP A 4 13.84 5.40 4.47
C ASP A 4 13.28 4.11 3.84
N GLY A 5 13.75 2.98 4.38
CA GLY A 5 13.34 1.65 3.93
C GLY A 5 14.27 1.02 2.89
N ASN A 6 14.00 -0.24 2.61
CA ASN A 6 14.75 -1.02 1.64
C ASN A 6 14.14 -0.84 0.24
N TYR A 7 14.98 -0.57 -0.76
CA TYR A 7 14.53 -0.44 -2.15
C TYR A 7 13.82 -1.72 -2.60
N ASP A 8 12.63 -1.55 -3.12
CA ASP A 8 11.82 -2.62 -3.70
C ASP A 8 11.78 -2.50 -5.23
N THR A 9 11.19 -1.44 -5.73
CA THR A 9 11.07 -1.19 -7.16
C THR A 9 10.95 0.30 -7.47
N SER A 10 11.00 0.65 -8.74
CA SER A 10 10.66 1.98 -9.23
C SER A 10 9.97 1.91 -10.59
N ARG A 11 9.16 2.90 -10.89
CA ARG A 11 8.50 3.04 -12.18
C ARG A 11 8.61 4.48 -12.67
N LYS A 12 8.95 4.64 -13.96
CA LYS A 12 8.97 5.94 -14.61
C LYS A 12 7.77 6.04 -15.55
N ILE A 13 6.94 7.07 -15.33
CA ILE A 13 5.77 7.39 -16.15
C ILE A 13 5.93 8.85 -16.61
N GLY A 14 6.08 9.05 -17.90
CA GLY A 14 6.43 10.38 -18.42
C GLY A 14 7.74 10.92 -17.82
N ASN A 15 7.68 12.06 -17.13
CA ASN A 15 8.81 12.65 -16.41
C ASN A 15 8.82 12.36 -14.91
N ILE A 16 7.87 11.56 -14.41
CA ILE A 16 7.72 11.25 -13.00
C ILE A 16 8.27 9.86 -12.72
N VAL A 17 9.12 9.76 -11.70
CA VAL A 17 9.59 8.49 -11.14
C VAL A 17 8.86 8.26 -9.84
N TYR A 18 8.24 7.10 -9.71
CA TYR A 18 7.69 6.57 -8.47
C TYR A 18 8.70 5.61 -7.88
N LEU A 19 9.17 5.90 -6.68
CA LEU A 19 10.15 5.12 -5.93
C LEU A 19 9.42 4.38 -4.81
N PHE A 20 9.56 3.08 -4.75
CA PHE A 20 8.94 2.21 -3.77
C PHE A 20 10.01 1.63 -2.85
N THR A 21 9.83 1.79 -1.54
CA THR A 21 10.69 1.16 -0.52
C THR A 21 9.85 0.44 0.51
N SER A 22 10.26 -0.76 0.90
CA SER A 22 9.67 -1.48 2.02
C SER A 22 10.16 -0.86 3.32
N TYR A 23 9.25 -0.45 4.17
CA TYR A 23 9.53 0.14 5.48
C TYR A 23 9.04 -0.77 6.59
N SER A 24 9.91 -1.11 7.52
CA SER A 24 9.58 -1.94 8.68
C SER A 24 9.49 -1.07 9.94
N ILE A 25 8.31 -1.02 10.52
CA ILE A 25 8.09 -0.35 11.81
C ILE A 25 8.88 -1.06 12.93
N TYR A 26 9.04 -2.38 12.85
CA TYR A 26 9.84 -3.14 13.80
C TYR A 26 11.32 -2.79 13.76
N GLU A 27 11.90 -2.61 12.58
CA GLU A 27 13.30 -2.19 12.49
C GLU A 27 13.50 -0.81 13.11
N ALA A 28 12.55 0.11 12.93
CA ALA A 28 12.56 1.40 13.59
C ALA A 28 12.40 1.29 15.11
N LEU A 29 11.55 0.36 15.59
CA LEU A 29 11.36 0.09 17.02
C LEU A 29 12.59 -0.57 17.68
N TYR A 30 13.23 -1.52 17.00
CA TYR A 30 14.40 -2.23 17.54
C TYR A 30 15.70 -1.45 17.42
N ALA A 31 15.77 -0.45 16.55
CA ALA A 31 16.88 0.49 16.50
C ALA A 31 16.96 1.40 17.75
N GLN A 32 15.87 1.48 18.54
CA GLN A 32 15.81 2.18 19.81
C GLN A 32 15.81 1.14 20.96
N PRO A 33 16.65 1.27 21.99
CA PRO A 33 16.67 0.34 23.13
C PRO A 33 15.51 0.64 24.09
N VAL A 34 14.28 0.38 23.69
CA VAL A 34 13.11 0.54 24.55
C VAL A 34 12.58 -0.83 24.96
N TYR A 35 12.95 -1.27 26.15
CA TYR A 35 12.38 -2.44 26.80
C TYR A 35 10.91 -2.18 27.16
N GLY A 36 10.01 -2.95 26.58
CA GLY A 36 8.69 -3.22 27.17
C GLY A 36 7.50 -2.40 26.68
N TYR A 37 7.55 -1.70 25.56
CA TYR A 37 6.40 -1.00 25.01
C TYR A 37 5.92 -1.68 23.71
N GLN A 38 4.72 -2.24 23.73
CA GLN A 38 3.95 -2.52 22.51
C GLN A 38 3.04 -1.32 22.29
N PRO A 39 3.26 -0.50 21.26
CA PRO A 39 2.31 0.54 20.94
C PRO A 39 1.01 -0.10 20.46
N ASP A 40 -0.07 0.16 21.18
CA ASP A 40 -1.43 -0.08 20.69
C ASP A 40 -1.71 1.00 19.64
N LEU A 41 -1.35 0.69 18.39
CA LEU A 41 -1.45 1.62 17.27
C LEU A 41 -2.91 1.83 16.81
N GLY A 42 -3.91 1.38 17.56
CA GLY A 42 -5.33 1.65 17.27
C GLY A 42 -5.74 1.30 15.84
N LEU A 43 -5.23 0.19 15.31
CA LEU A 43 -5.44 -0.23 13.93
C LEU A 43 -6.92 -0.49 13.68
N ARG A 44 -7.52 0.25 12.78
CA ARG A 44 -8.91 0.03 12.37
C ARG A 44 -8.99 -1.07 11.33
N ASN A 45 -9.94 -1.97 11.53
CA ASN A 45 -10.18 -3.13 10.69
C ASN A 45 -10.54 -2.78 9.24
N PHE A 46 -9.99 -3.51 8.29
CA PHE A 46 -10.23 -3.44 6.84
C PHE A 46 -11.69 -3.76 6.43
N GLU A 47 -12.58 -4.06 7.36
CA GLU A 47 -13.95 -4.50 7.09
C GLU A 47 -14.88 -3.41 6.53
N SER A 48 -14.47 -2.14 6.56
CA SER A 48 -15.19 -1.07 5.86
C SER A 48 -14.29 -0.41 4.83
N VAL A 49 -14.06 -1.11 3.77
CA VAL A 49 -13.10 -0.79 2.69
C VAL A 49 -13.36 0.57 2.00
N GLN A 50 -14.54 1.13 2.10
CA GLN A 50 -14.85 2.47 1.58
C GLN A 50 -14.53 3.62 2.55
N GLU A 51 -14.34 3.34 3.86
CA GLU A 51 -14.03 4.37 4.87
C GLU A 51 -12.57 4.33 5.34
N SER A 52 -11.81 3.27 5.04
CA SER A 52 -10.51 2.97 5.64
C SER A 52 -9.31 3.61 4.93
N PHE A 53 -9.45 4.09 3.70
CA PHE A 53 -8.41 4.81 2.97
C PHE A 53 -8.62 6.34 3.00
N GLY A 54 -9.28 6.86 4.02
CA GLY A 54 -9.36 8.31 4.26
C GLY A 54 -8.12 8.84 4.96
N LYS A 55 -7.62 10.01 4.55
CA LYS A 55 -6.66 10.78 5.35
C LYS A 55 -7.26 10.96 6.74
N GLN A 56 -6.57 10.49 7.78
CA GLN A 56 -7.09 10.50 9.13
C GLN A 56 -6.68 11.79 9.83
N ASP A 57 -7.66 12.64 10.20
CA ASP A 57 -7.46 13.71 11.18
C ASP A 57 -7.39 13.06 12.57
N SER A 58 -6.21 13.02 13.15
CA SER A 58 -5.93 12.31 14.40
C SER A 58 -5.99 13.22 15.62
N ALA A 59 -6.51 12.68 16.75
CA ALA A 59 -6.50 13.33 18.05
C ALA A 59 -5.07 13.46 18.62
N GLU A 60 -4.76 14.58 19.27
CA GLU A 60 -3.44 15.04 19.72
C GLU A 60 -2.58 14.04 20.54
N THR A 61 -3.16 12.99 21.13
CA THR A 61 -2.45 12.04 22.00
C THR A 61 -1.82 10.86 21.23
N GLN A 62 -2.33 10.52 20.05
CA GLN A 62 -1.74 9.50 19.17
C GLN A 62 -0.61 10.08 18.32
N GLU A 63 -0.58 11.38 18.13
CA GLU A 63 0.35 12.09 17.27
C GLU A 63 1.80 12.06 17.78
N SER A 64 2.03 12.07 19.09
CA SER A 64 3.39 12.13 19.66
C SER A 64 4.14 10.79 19.55
N VAL A 65 3.44 9.66 19.70
CA VAL A 65 4.04 8.32 19.64
C VAL A 65 4.21 7.87 18.20
N ALA A 66 3.25 8.21 17.33
CA ALA A 66 3.31 7.87 15.92
C ALA A 66 4.48 8.55 15.19
N LYS A 67 4.84 9.76 15.55
CA LYS A 67 5.92 10.52 14.89
C LYS A 67 7.29 9.87 14.99
N GLU A 68 7.60 9.19 16.09
CA GLU A 68 8.89 8.50 16.25
C GLU A 68 9.11 7.35 15.28
N PHE A 69 8.04 6.82 14.71
CA PHE A 69 8.04 5.65 13.82
C PHE A 69 7.70 5.98 12.37
N LEU A 70 7.53 7.25 12.04
CA LEU A 70 7.28 7.65 10.67
C LEU A 70 8.58 7.64 9.86
N PRO A 71 8.54 7.13 8.61
CA PRO A 71 9.68 7.18 7.73
C PRO A 71 10.03 8.61 7.35
N LYS A 72 11.28 8.82 6.97
CA LYS A 72 11.78 10.10 6.52
C LYS A 72 12.02 10.10 5.01
N VAL A 73 11.67 11.22 4.38
CA VAL A 73 12.00 11.52 3.00
C VAL A 73 12.79 12.83 2.98
N ASN A 74 13.97 12.83 2.39
CA ASN A 74 14.93 13.94 2.42
C ASN A 74 15.25 14.43 3.85
N GLY A 75 15.28 13.50 4.83
CA GLY A 75 15.54 13.78 6.23
C GLY A 75 14.36 14.41 6.98
N GLN A 76 13.20 14.61 6.35
CA GLN A 76 11.98 15.11 6.97
C GLN A 76 11.01 13.96 7.23
N GLU A 77 10.40 13.95 8.41
CA GLU A 77 9.39 12.96 8.77
C GLU A 77 8.16 13.08 7.87
N LEU A 78 7.59 11.94 7.50
CA LEU A 78 6.36 11.89 6.74
C LEU A 78 5.20 12.49 7.56
N ALA A 79 4.36 13.30 6.92
CA ALA A 79 3.17 13.82 7.58
C ALA A 79 2.17 12.70 7.88
N CYS A 80 1.57 12.67 9.08
CA CYS A 80 0.58 11.65 9.46
C CYS A 80 -0.60 11.56 8.48
N GLY A 81 -1.01 12.68 7.87
CA GLY A 81 -2.06 12.71 6.85
C GLY A 81 -1.72 11.97 5.55
N ASN A 82 -0.47 11.54 5.37
CA ASN A 82 0.00 10.77 4.21
C ASN A 82 0.19 9.29 4.54
N VAL A 83 -0.35 8.82 5.67
CA VAL A 83 -0.28 7.42 6.09
C VAL A 83 -1.63 6.75 5.87
N TYR A 84 -1.65 5.67 5.11
CA TYR A 84 -2.80 4.81 4.89
C TYR A 84 -2.61 3.54 5.73
N LEU A 85 -3.51 3.30 6.68
CA LEU A 85 -3.40 2.16 7.60
C LEU A 85 -4.19 0.96 7.07
N GLY A 86 -3.53 -0.19 6.96
CA GLY A 86 -4.16 -1.49 6.77
C GLY A 86 -4.32 -2.26 8.08
N GLN A 87 -4.98 -3.42 8.03
CA GLN A 87 -5.07 -4.31 9.19
C GLN A 87 -3.69 -4.91 9.53
N GLU A 88 -3.38 -5.00 10.82
CA GLU A 88 -2.22 -5.74 11.37
C GLU A 88 -0.86 -5.42 10.72
N ALA A 89 -0.70 -4.22 10.19
CA ALA A 89 0.49 -3.86 9.46
C ALA A 89 1.69 -3.63 10.39
N GLN A 90 2.68 -4.49 10.27
CA GLN A 90 3.97 -4.40 10.97
C GLN A 90 5.02 -3.64 10.16
N GLY A 91 4.64 -3.24 8.97
CA GLY A 91 5.47 -2.51 8.02
C GLY A 91 4.61 -1.79 7.00
N GLY A 92 5.23 -1.29 5.95
CA GLY A 92 4.52 -0.59 4.90
C GLY A 92 5.36 -0.38 3.66
N LEU A 93 4.69 0.12 2.66
CA LEU A 93 5.28 0.55 1.40
C LEU A 93 5.32 2.08 1.40
N LEU A 94 6.54 2.64 1.46
CA LEU A 94 6.75 4.07 1.29
C LEU A 94 6.91 4.35 -0.21
N ILE A 95 6.06 5.22 -0.73
CA ILE A 95 6.07 5.61 -2.13
C ILE A 95 6.34 7.12 -2.21
N SER A 96 7.40 7.48 -2.93
CA SER A 96 7.69 8.88 -3.28
C SER A 96 7.62 9.08 -4.79
N SER A 97 7.04 10.19 -5.22
CA SER A 97 7.04 10.60 -6.62
C SER A 97 7.95 11.80 -6.84
N ILE A 98 8.71 11.76 -7.94
CA ILE A 98 9.78 12.70 -8.21
C ILE A 98 9.72 13.11 -9.68
N ASP A 99 9.65 14.42 -9.99
CA ASP A 99 9.86 14.89 -11.35
C ASP A 99 11.38 14.90 -11.65
N ILE A 100 11.81 14.17 -12.69
CA ILE A 100 13.22 14.08 -13.07
C ILE A 100 13.82 15.42 -13.49
N ARG A 101 12.99 16.42 -13.78
CA ARG A 101 13.42 17.80 -14.08
C ARG A 101 13.72 18.61 -12.81
N GLN A 102 13.23 18.15 -11.65
CA GLN A 102 13.43 18.74 -10.33
C GLN A 102 13.74 17.62 -9.30
N PRO A 103 14.89 16.94 -9.44
CA PRO A 103 15.17 15.69 -8.73
C PRO A 103 15.46 15.88 -7.24
N ASP A 104 15.60 17.10 -6.77
CA ASP A 104 15.87 17.40 -5.36
C ASP A 104 14.60 17.47 -4.50
N GLN A 105 13.43 17.41 -5.13
CA GLN A 105 12.14 17.53 -4.45
C GLN A 105 11.23 16.35 -4.82
N THR A 106 10.39 15.93 -3.88
CA THR A 106 9.28 15.03 -4.15
C THR A 106 8.02 15.82 -4.45
N ILE A 107 7.14 15.27 -5.30
CA ILE A 107 5.81 15.80 -5.56
C ILE A 107 4.87 15.32 -4.46
N ASP A 108 4.93 14.03 -4.16
CA ASP A 108 4.10 13.38 -3.16
C ASP A 108 4.88 12.28 -2.43
N ASN A 109 4.50 12.02 -1.18
CA ASN A 109 5.07 10.95 -0.36
C ASN A 109 3.95 10.33 0.44
N ILE A 110 3.72 9.03 0.28
CA ILE A 110 2.71 8.28 1.05
C ILE A 110 3.32 7.03 1.65
N LEU A 111 2.86 6.66 2.85
CA LEU A 111 3.12 5.36 3.46
C LEU A 111 1.82 4.55 3.46
N ILE A 112 1.86 3.38 2.86
CA ILE A 112 0.76 2.44 2.89
C ILE A 112 1.16 1.30 3.81
N CYS A 113 0.59 1.28 5.02
CA CYS A 113 0.85 0.25 6.00
C CYS A 113 0.15 -1.03 5.57
N HIS A 114 0.94 -2.00 5.14
CA HIS A 114 0.47 -3.28 4.64
C HIS A 114 1.57 -4.34 4.80
N GLU A 115 1.22 -5.56 5.15
CA GLU A 115 2.16 -6.66 5.26
C GLU A 115 2.27 -7.42 3.93
N GLY A 116 3.46 -7.39 3.30
CA GLY A 116 3.80 -8.25 2.18
C GLY A 116 2.97 -8.09 0.90
N ALA A 117 2.58 -6.85 0.55
CA ALA A 117 1.82 -6.62 -0.68
C ALA A 117 2.68 -6.76 -1.94
N GLU A 118 2.13 -7.43 -2.94
CA GLU A 118 2.61 -7.40 -4.31
C GLU A 118 2.19 -6.09 -4.97
N ILE A 119 3.03 -5.57 -5.87
CA ILE A 119 2.85 -4.27 -6.52
C ILE A 119 2.65 -4.46 -8.02
N TYR A 120 1.56 -3.91 -8.55
CA TYR A 120 1.33 -3.80 -9.99
C TYR A 120 1.10 -2.33 -10.37
N VAL A 121 1.92 -1.80 -11.27
CA VAL A 121 1.89 -0.38 -11.66
C VAL A 121 1.56 -0.25 -13.15
N THR A 122 0.60 0.61 -13.45
CA THR A 122 0.22 1.03 -14.80
C THR A 122 0.55 2.51 -15.01
N GLU A 123 0.18 3.08 -16.16
CA GLU A 123 0.37 4.52 -16.39
C GLU A 123 -0.52 5.41 -15.49
N GLU A 124 -1.65 4.88 -15.02
CA GLU A 124 -2.66 5.65 -14.28
C GLU A 124 -2.93 5.10 -12.88
N SER A 125 -2.29 3.98 -12.48
CA SER A 125 -2.64 3.30 -11.23
C SER A 125 -1.47 2.57 -10.60
N VAL A 126 -1.48 2.54 -9.26
CA VAL A 126 -0.76 1.55 -8.47
C VAL A 126 -1.80 0.64 -7.82
N TYR A 127 -1.67 -0.66 -8.06
CA TYR A 127 -2.43 -1.69 -7.38
C TYR A 127 -1.53 -2.41 -6.39
N LEU A 128 -2.02 -2.56 -5.18
CA LEU A 128 -1.43 -3.41 -4.15
C LEU A 128 -2.37 -4.58 -3.94
N TYR A 129 -1.86 -5.80 -3.91
CA TYR A 129 -2.66 -6.95 -3.58
C TYR A 129 -1.89 -7.91 -2.68
N HIS A 130 -2.62 -8.52 -1.75
CA HIS A 130 -2.08 -9.45 -0.77
C HIS A 130 -3.06 -10.58 -0.51
N THR A 131 -2.56 -11.80 -0.44
CA THR A 131 -3.37 -12.96 -0.08
C THR A 131 -3.21 -13.27 1.40
N ASN A 132 -4.31 -13.19 2.14
CA ASN A 132 -4.37 -13.66 3.52
C ASN A 132 -4.58 -15.16 3.56
N TYR A 133 -3.64 -15.88 4.19
CA TYR A 133 -3.68 -17.33 4.37
C TYR A 133 -4.28 -17.71 5.74
N PHE A 134 -5.42 -17.13 6.14
CA PHE A 134 -6.02 -17.49 7.43
C PHE A 134 -6.99 -18.66 7.34
N TYR A 135 -6.69 -19.66 8.11
CA TYR A 135 -7.38 -20.90 8.54
C TYR A 135 -8.40 -21.55 7.60
N ASP A 136 -9.27 -20.83 6.93
CA ASP A 136 -10.34 -21.43 6.15
C ASP A 136 -10.77 -20.67 4.89
N THR A 137 -10.30 -19.46 4.72
CA THR A 137 -10.60 -18.63 3.53
C THR A 137 -9.35 -17.95 3.05
N ASN A 138 -8.86 -18.35 1.86
CA ASN A 138 -7.81 -17.60 1.20
C ASN A 138 -8.48 -16.50 0.41
N ALA A 139 -8.36 -15.27 0.90
CA ALA A 139 -8.88 -14.09 0.22
C ALA A 139 -7.71 -13.18 -0.20
N THR A 140 -7.75 -12.71 -1.42
CA THR A 140 -6.83 -11.68 -1.90
C THR A 140 -7.47 -10.31 -1.75
N GLN A 141 -6.86 -9.47 -0.95
CA GLN A 141 -7.22 -8.07 -0.79
C GLN A 141 -6.52 -7.24 -1.86
N ILE A 142 -7.21 -6.24 -2.39
CA ILE A 142 -6.74 -5.39 -3.47
C ILE A 142 -7.00 -3.94 -3.08
N ALA A 143 -5.99 -3.08 -3.22
CA ALA A 143 -6.14 -1.63 -3.10
C ALA A 143 -5.64 -0.95 -4.37
N ARG A 144 -6.31 0.10 -4.81
CA ARG A 144 -5.93 0.91 -5.95
C ARG A 144 -5.65 2.35 -5.53
N PHE A 145 -4.52 2.87 -5.96
CA PHE A 145 -4.18 4.29 -5.90
C PHE A 145 -4.12 4.84 -7.33
N ALA A 146 -4.88 5.89 -7.58
CA ALA A 146 -4.84 6.59 -8.87
C ALA A 146 -3.59 7.48 -8.92
N LEU A 147 -2.92 7.47 -10.08
CA LEU A 147 -1.77 8.31 -10.36
C LEU A 147 -2.20 9.50 -11.21
N LYS A 148 -1.96 10.70 -10.72
CA LYS A 148 -2.25 11.92 -11.48
C LYS A 148 -1.21 13.00 -11.17
N ASP A 149 -0.47 13.42 -12.19
CA ASP A 149 0.53 14.49 -12.09
C ASP A 149 1.56 14.30 -10.95
N GLY A 150 1.85 13.04 -10.60
CA GLY A 150 2.74 12.65 -9.53
C GLY A 150 2.06 12.40 -8.20
N TYR A 151 0.81 12.77 -8.02
CA TYR A 151 0.04 12.50 -6.79
C TYR A 151 -0.53 11.08 -6.80
N LEU A 152 -0.64 10.50 -5.60
CA LEU A 152 -1.21 9.18 -5.36
C LEU A 152 -2.46 9.34 -4.49
N ASP A 153 -3.62 9.09 -5.07
CA ASP A 153 -4.90 9.18 -4.38
C ASP A 153 -5.55 7.80 -4.24
N ALA A 154 -5.99 7.44 -3.03
CA ALA A 154 -6.74 6.20 -2.82
C ALA A 154 -8.02 6.22 -3.66
N ALA A 155 -8.19 5.21 -4.52
CA ALA A 155 -9.25 5.18 -5.53
C ALA A 155 -10.24 4.03 -5.36
N GLY A 156 -9.87 2.98 -4.63
CA GLY A 156 -10.75 1.86 -4.38
C GLY A 156 -10.06 0.69 -3.71
N ALA A 157 -10.86 -0.21 -3.18
CA ALA A 157 -10.38 -1.48 -2.67
C ALA A 157 -11.44 -2.56 -2.87
N ALA A 158 -10.99 -3.82 -2.93
CA ALA A 158 -11.83 -5.00 -3.10
C ALA A 158 -11.20 -6.20 -2.41
N SER A 159 -12.00 -7.25 -2.24
CA SER A 159 -11.52 -8.56 -1.82
C SER A 159 -12.10 -9.62 -2.76
N VAL A 160 -11.28 -10.60 -3.12
CA VAL A 160 -11.66 -11.74 -3.96
C VAL A 160 -11.23 -13.04 -3.33
N ASP A 161 -11.95 -14.11 -3.60
CA ASP A 161 -11.56 -15.44 -3.14
C ASP A 161 -10.39 -15.99 -3.94
N GLY A 162 -9.51 -16.73 -3.26
CA GLY A 162 -8.39 -17.42 -3.86
C GLY A 162 -7.07 -16.64 -3.81
N VAL A 163 -6.04 -17.24 -4.36
CA VAL A 163 -4.64 -16.79 -4.32
C VAL A 163 -4.20 -16.33 -5.71
N VAL A 164 -3.56 -15.17 -5.78
CA VAL A 164 -2.85 -14.71 -6.97
C VAL A 164 -1.50 -15.41 -7.04
N ARG A 165 -1.19 -16.05 -8.15
CA ARG A 165 0.03 -16.85 -8.31
C ARG A 165 1.26 -16.03 -8.67
N ASP A 166 1.07 -15.02 -9.50
CA ASP A 166 2.14 -14.16 -9.99
C ASP A 166 1.57 -12.84 -10.56
N THR A 167 2.44 -11.92 -10.93
CA THR A 167 2.07 -10.62 -11.47
C THR A 167 1.41 -10.67 -12.85
N PHE A 168 1.49 -11.79 -13.58
CA PHE A 168 0.79 -11.97 -14.86
C PHE A 168 -0.69 -12.29 -14.68
N ALA A 169 -1.08 -12.67 -13.46
CA ALA A 169 -2.47 -12.90 -13.10
C ALA A 169 -3.27 -11.60 -12.87
N VAL A 170 -2.63 -10.43 -12.92
CA VAL A 170 -3.27 -9.12 -12.80
C VAL A 170 -3.04 -8.27 -14.03
N ASN A 171 -4.07 -7.54 -14.47
CA ASN A 171 -3.98 -6.69 -15.65
C ASN A 171 -5.00 -5.55 -15.59
N GLU A 172 -4.56 -4.33 -15.93
CA GLU A 172 -5.45 -3.20 -16.25
C GLU A 172 -5.49 -3.01 -17.76
N TYR A 173 -6.68 -2.91 -18.32
CA TYR A 173 -6.89 -2.60 -19.73
C TYR A 173 -8.13 -1.70 -19.91
N GLY A 174 -7.92 -0.52 -20.44
CA GLY A 174 -8.96 0.50 -20.52
C GLY A 174 -9.47 0.87 -19.13
N ASP A 175 -10.78 0.81 -18.94
CA ASP A 175 -11.43 1.11 -17.66
C ASP A 175 -11.65 -0.13 -16.78
N SER A 176 -11.05 -1.27 -17.14
CA SER A 176 -11.24 -2.54 -16.43
C SER A 176 -9.96 -3.04 -15.80
N PHE A 177 -10.04 -3.44 -14.54
CA PHE A 177 -9.01 -4.20 -13.84
C PHE A 177 -9.43 -5.67 -13.76
N ARG A 178 -8.51 -6.57 -14.04
CA ARG A 178 -8.71 -8.02 -14.04
C ARG A 178 -7.75 -8.68 -13.11
N ILE A 179 -8.24 -9.66 -12.36
CA ILE A 179 -7.42 -10.47 -11.48
C ILE A 179 -7.86 -11.93 -11.57
N LEU A 180 -6.89 -12.80 -11.76
CA LEU A 180 -7.07 -14.26 -11.81
C LEU A 180 -6.56 -14.85 -10.50
N THR A 181 -7.41 -15.64 -9.84
CA THR A 181 -7.03 -16.35 -8.62
C THR A 181 -7.20 -17.85 -8.79
N THR A 182 -6.50 -18.61 -7.94
CA THR A 182 -6.62 -20.06 -7.83
C THR A 182 -7.22 -20.41 -6.48
N GLU A 183 -8.21 -21.30 -6.47
CA GLU A 183 -8.77 -21.86 -5.24
C GLU A 183 -7.76 -22.76 -4.56
N VAL A 184 -7.51 -22.53 -3.27
CA VAL A 184 -6.50 -23.31 -2.54
C VAL A 184 -7.04 -24.62 -2.00
N ARG A 185 -8.35 -24.68 -1.66
CA ARG A 185 -8.96 -25.85 -1.04
C ARG A 185 -9.17 -27.01 -2.00
N SER A 186 -9.65 -26.74 -3.20
CA SER A 186 -9.87 -27.78 -4.22
C SER A 186 -8.63 -28.03 -5.09
N GLY A 187 -7.76 -27.01 -5.22
CA GLY A 187 -6.62 -27.04 -6.14
C GLY A 187 -7.01 -27.09 -7.61
N GLU A 188 -8.31 -27.11 -7.91
CA GLU A 188 -8.85 -27.40 -9.25
C GLU A 188 -9.60 -26.23 -9.87
N GLY A 189 -9.84 -25.15 -9.11
CA GLY A 189 -10.59 -23.99 -9.57
C GLY A 189 -9.71 -22.76 -9.81
N SER A 190 -10.05 -21.98 -10.83
CA SER A 190 -9.51 -20.65 -11.07
C SER A 190 -10.65 -19.68 -11.35
N ASN A 191 -10.60 -18.50 -10.72
CA ASN A 191 -11.62 -17.48 -10.84
C ASN A 191 -11.03 -16.25 -11.51
N LEU A 192 -11.74 -15.70 -12.49
CA LEU A 192 -11.44 -14.43 -13.11
C LEU A 192 -12.43 -13.38 -12.60
N TYR A 193 -11.91 -12.35 -11.96
CA TYR A 193 -12.68 -11.21 -11.48
C TYR A 193 -12.43 -10.00 -12.35
N LEU A 194 -13.50 -9.26 -12.66
CA LEU A 194 -13.46 -8.02 -13.43
C LEU A 194 -14.02 -6.88 -12.59
N PHE A 195 -13.29 -5.79 -12.59
CA PHE A 195 -13.63 -4.58 -11.83
C PHE A 195 -13.57 -3.35 -12.72
N ASP A 196 -14.34 -2.33 -12.36
CA ASP A 196 -14.15 -0.99 -12.86
C ASP A 196 -12.93 -0.30 -12.19
N ARG A 197 -12.65 0.95 -12.56
CA ARG A 197 -11.55 1.73 -11.98
C ARG A 197 -11.70 2.04 -10.48
N ASN A 198 -12.88 1.86 -9.90
CA ASN A 198 -13.13 2.05 -8.47
C ASN A 198 -13.14 0.71 -7.71
N LEU A 199 -12.66 -0.36 -8.36
CA LEU A 199 -12.70 -1.73 -7.86
C LEU A 199 -14.11 -2.22 -7.50
N LYS A 200 -15.12 -1.79 -8.28
CA LYS A 200 -16.49 -2.35 -8.21
C LYS A 200 -16.62 -3.46 -9.26
N TYR A 201 -17.25 -4.57 -8.87
CA TYR A 201 -17.53 -5.67 -9.78
C TYR A 201 -18.30 -5.22 -11.01
N GLN A 202 -17.91 -5.75 -12.18
CA GLN A 202 -18.59 -5.60 -13.46
C GLN A 202 -19.44 -6.82 -13.79
#